data_c8004532bb2e80cc19cf03b732b988a3
#
_entry.id   c8004532bb2e80cc19cf03b732b988a3
#
_cell.length_a   1.000
_cell.length_b   1.000
_cell.length_c   1.000
_cell.angle_alpha   90.00
_cell.angle_beta   90.00
_cell.angle_gamma   90.00
#
_symmetry.space_group_name_H-M   'P 1'
#
loop_
_entity.id
_entity.type
_entity.pdbx_description
1 polymer ?
#
loop_
_entity_poly.entity_id
_entity_poly.type
_entity_poly.pdbx_seq_one_letter_code
_entity_poly.pdbx_strand_id
1 'polypeptide(L)'
;MNPMRHHPCLRIGVLILLVLGLTGCERAAKTPPPPAAPPSPLRLLTSTDLPLFADDRAFDGLAEAIQQSLTYLQRLPPERTFPFGADTVTADMVMRALMLFSSFLQTAPTPAQLDEFVRTNYRVYRAAGAPADDGVLFTGYYEPVIAGSRVRSTAYSVPVLGRPTDLVTIDLERFSARFKGETLTGRLQDGRVIPYFERREITNPTVFGQRAEAVAWVADPLDLFFLQVQGSGQIQLQDGSRLRVHYHASNGHPYRSIGRHLIDSGKIPREEMSMQRIRSYLKAHPEEIDPVLNHNPSFVFFKIEEIGPLGALNVPLTAGRSIALDRRIFPPAALCFIQCQKPLVDTAGRITQWRPFSRFVLNQDTGGAIQGPGRVDLFWGSGATAEISAGHLQHPGSLFFLVLREDRAPS
;
A
#
# COMPACT_ATOMS: atom_id res chain seq x y z
N MET A 1 -34.40 44.68 -68.25
CA MET A 1 -34.26 44.58 -69.73
C MET A 1 -33.72 43.20 -70.04
N ASN A 2 -34.55 42.32 -70.53
CA ASN A 2 -34.23 41.10 -71.32
C ASN A 2 -33.66 41.51 -72.65
N PRO A 3 -32.98 40.72 -73.52
CA PRO A 3 -33.38 39.34 -73.79
C PRO A 3 -32.29 38.33 -74.22
N MET A 4 -32.72 37.08 -74.25
CA MET A 4 -32.74 36.04 -75.31
C MET A 4 -31.44 35.27 -75.59
N ARG A 5 -31.61 33.91 -75.38
CA ARG A 5 -31.77 32.83 -76.33
C ARG A 5 -30.57 32.43 -77.18
N HIS A 6 -30.12 31.14 -77.12
CA HIS A 6 -30.36 30.12 -78.12
C HIS A 6 -29.67 28.77 -77.77
N HIS A 7 -30.42 27.66 -77.76
CA HIS A 7 -29.95 26.31 -78.06
C HIS A 7 -29.68 26.17 -79.56
N PRO A 8 -29.04 25.13 -80.09
CA PRO A 8 -29.29 23.70 -79.88
C PRO A 8 -28.16 22.70 -80.20
N CYS A 9 -28.58 21.39 -80.13
CA CYS A 9 -28.16 20.18 -80.84
C CYS A 9 -26.97 19.36 -80.36
N LEU A 10 -27.26 18.29 -79.65
CA LEU A 10 -27.37 16.88 -80.08
C LEU A 10 -26.23 16.36 -81.03
N ARG A 11 -25.34 15.52 -80.47
CA ARG A 11 -24.73 14.39 -81.16
C ARG A 11 -24.52 13.25 -80.20
N ILE A 12 -25.20 12.10 -80.47
CA ILE A 12 -25.09 10.81 -79.86
C ILE A 12 -23.77 10.19 -80.30
N GLY A 13 -22.94 9.79 -79.36
CA GLY A 13 -21.77 8.95 -79.57
C GLY A 13 -21.84 7.75 -78.65
N VAL A 14 -22.20 6.61 -79.17
CA VAL A 14 -22.17 5.31 -78.50
C VAL A 14 -20.72 4.92 -78.28
N LEU A 15 -20.30 4.85 -77.01
CA LEU A 15 -19.01 4.28 -76.64
C LEU A 15 -19.26 3.04 -75.82
N ILE A 16 -18.99 1.87 -76.41
CA ILE A 16 -18.99 0.59 -75.77
C ILE A 16 -17.80 0.53 -74.82
N LEU A 17 -18.04 0.58 -73.50
CA LEU A 17 -17.02 0.36 -72.48
C LEU A 17 -17.00 -1.11 -72.08
N LEU A 18 -15.92 -1.79 -72.45
CA LEU A 18 -15.53 -3.10 -71.99
C LEU A 18 -15.29 -3.04 -70.46
N VAL A 19 -16.16 -3.64 -69.69
CA VAL A 19 -15.96 -3.84 -68.24
C VAL A 19 -15.08 -5.08 -68.04
N LEU A 20 -13.77 -4.83 -67.89
CA LEU A 20 -12.85 -5.84 -67.35
C LEU A 20 -13.09 -5.97 -65.85
N GLY A 21 -13.71 -7.06 -65.44
CA GLY A 21 -13.88 -7.42 -64.04
C GLY A 21 -12.52 -7.69 -63.36
N LEU A 22 -12.05 -6.72 -62.60
CA LEU A 22 -10.98 -6.92 -61.61
C LEU A 22 -11.62 -7.50 -60.36
N THR A 23 -11.63 -8.82 -60.24
CA THR A 23 -11.85 -9.49 -58.95
C THR A 23 -10.65 -9.21 -58.03
N GLY A 24 -10.69 -8.10 -57.35
CA GLY A 24 -9.79 -7.82 -56.22
C GLY A 24 -10.08 -8.78 -55.10
N CYS A 25 -9.20 -9.76 -54.85
CA CYS A 25 -9.17 -10.47 -53.58
C CYS A 25 -8.91 -9.47 -52.48
N GLU A 26 -9.96 -9.01 -51.79
CA GLU A 26 -9.82 -8.36 -50.47
C GLU A 26 -9.19 -9.38 -49.53
N ARG A 27 -7.88 -9.24 -49.30
CA ARG A 27 -7.23 -9.87 -48.18
C ARG A 27 -7.87 -9.29 -46.92
N ALA A 28 -8.77 -10.05 -46.28
CA ALA A 28 -9.28 -9.73 -44.96
C ALA A 28 -8.09 -9.41 -44.04
N ALA A 29 -7.95 -8.17 -43.65
CA ALA A 29 -6.97 -7.78 -42.67
C ALA A 29 -7.25 -8.61 -41.41
N LYS A 30 -6.31 -9.51 -41.04
CA LYS A 30 -6.37 -10.25 -39.80
C LYS A 30 -6.41 -9.21 -38.68
N THR A 31 -7.54 -9.09 -38.02
CA THR A 31 -7.66 -8.33 -36.77
C THR A 31 -6.54 -8.79 -35.86
N PRO A 32 -5.69 -7.88 -35.35
CA PRO A 32 -4.66 -8.29 -34.40
C PRO A 32 -5.35 -9.01 -33.22
N PRO A 33 -4.75 -10.08 -32.71
CA PRO A 33 -5.32 -10.79 -31.58
C PRO A 33 -5.53 -9.77 -30.44
N PRO A 34 -6.62 -9.90 -29.68
CA PRO A 34 -6.86 -9.02 -28.53
C PRO A 34 -5.60 -9.06 -27.63
N PRO A 35 -5.20 -7.93 -27.05
CA PRO A 35 -4.06 -7.89 -26.16
C PRO A 35 -4.25 -8.96 -25.09
N ALA A 36 -3.20 -9.74 -24.83
CA ALA A 36 -3.21 -10.78 -23.82
C ALA A 36 -3.69 -10.17 -22.49
N ALA A 37 -4.64 -10.85 -21.85
CA ALA A 37 -5.11 -10.43 -20.53
C ALA A 37 -3.88 -10.25 -19.60
N PRO A 38 -3.84 -9.21 -18.77
CA PRO A 38 -2.74 -9.02 -17.83
C PRO A 38 -2.62 -10.30 -16.97
N PRO A 39 -1.39 -10.75 -16.68
CA PRO A 39 -1.17 -11.96 -15.88
C PRO A 39 -1.89 -11.82 -14.53
N SER A 40 -2.51 -12.91 -14.07
CA SER A 40 -3.19 -12.92 -12.78
C SER A 40 -2.22 -12.50 -11.67
N PRO A 41 -2.61 -11.61 -10.77
CA PRO A 41 -1.79 -11.19 -9.62
C PRO A 41 -1.52 -12.33 -8.63
N LEU A 42 -2.20 -13.47 -8.77
CA LEU A 42 -2.06 -14.66 -7.93
C LEU A 42 -1.97 -15.92 -8.79
N ARG A 43 -1.06 -16.81 -8.44
CA ARG A 43 -0.90 -18.15 -9.05
C ARG A 43 -1.15 -19.22 -7.99
N LEU A 44 -2.13 -20.10 -8.23
CA LEU A 44 -2.33 -21.31 -7.44
C LEU A 44 -1.12 -22.23 -7.60
N LEU A 45 -0.56 -22.68 -6.48
CA LEU A 45 0.58 -23.62 -6.48
C LEU A 45 0.12 -25.08 -6.50
N THR A 46 0.89 -25.91 -7.19
CA THR A 46 0.76 -27.36 -7.12
C THR A 46 1.46 -27.91 -5.88
N SER A 47 1.20 -29.16 -5.51
CA SER A 47 1.83 -29.78 -4.33
C SER A 47 3.37 -29.81 -4.41
N THR A 48 3.94 -29.86 -5.61
CA THR A 48 5.39 -29.85 -5.86
C THR A 48 6.02 -28.46 -5.74
N ASP A 49 5.24 -27.39 -5.90
CA ASP A 49 5.72 -26.00 -5.87
C ASP A 49 5.57 -25.35 -4.50
N LEU A 50 4.98 -26.05 -3.53
CA LEU A 50 4.77 -25.49 -2.19
C LEU A 50 6.10 -25.29 -1.46
N PRO A 51 6.27 -24.15 -0.79
CA PRO A 51 7.45 -23.93 0.05
C PRO A 51 7.42 -24.86 1.28
N LEU A 52 8.56 -25.03 1.93
CA LEU A 52 8.60 -25.54 3.28
C LEU A 52 8.02 -24.49 4.24
N PHE A 53 6.96 -24.85 4.97
CA PHE A 53 6.32 -23.98 5.94
C PHE A 53 7.06 -24.06 7.27
N ALA A 54 7.98 -23.12 7.51
CA ALA A 54 8.72 -22.99 8.76
C ALA A 54 8.60 -21.56 9.28
N ASP A 55 8.43 -21.39 10.58
CA ASP A 55 8.31 -20.07 11.21
C ASP A 55 9.57 -19.76 12.03
N ASP A 56 10.32 -18.73 11.64
CA ASP A 56 11.59 -18.35 12.26
C ASP A 56 11.47 -17.76 13.67
N ARG A 57 10.23 -17.57 14.17
CA ARG A 57 9.92 -17.09 15.53
C ARG A 57 9.14 -18.11 16.35
N ALA A 58 9.08 -19.37 15.93
CA ALA A 58 8.29 -20.40 16.63
C ALA A 58 6.86 -19.91 16.98
N PHE A 59 6.22 -19.21 16.05
CA PHE A 59 4.87 -18.64 16.15
C PHE A 59 4.71 -17.49 17.18
N ASP A 60 5.77 -17.03 17.83
CA ASP A 60 5.69 -15.89 18.75
C ASP A 60 4.98 -14.69 18.11
N GLY A 61 3.94 -14.15 18.81
CA GLY A 61 3.09 -13.06 18.35
C GLY A 61 2.04 -13.44 17.28
N LEU A 62 2.03 -14.68 16.75
CA LEU A 62 1.11 -15.05 15.67
C LEU A 62 -0.33 -15.21 16.18
N ALA A 63 -0.52 -15.81 17.35
CA ALA A 63 -1.85 -15.96 17.96
C ALA A 63 -2.51 -14.60 18.22
N GLU A 64 -1.74 -13.62 18.71
CA GLU A 64 -2.21 -12.25 18.89
C GLU A 64 -2.62 -11.61 17.56
N ALA A 65 -1.77 -11.69 16.53
CA ALA A 65 -2.08 -11.14 15.20
C ALA A 65 -3.32 -11.79 14.58
N ILE A 66 -3.52 -13.11 14.74
CA ILE A 66 -4.73 -13.80 14.31
C ILE A 66 -5.96 -13.25 15.06
N GLN A 67 -5.87 -13.10 16.38
CA GLN A 67 -6.97 -12.57 17.19
C GLN A 67 -7.38 -11.16 16.75
N GLN A 68 -6.42 -10.29 16.44
CA GLN A 68 -6.68 -8.95 15.91
C GLN A 68 -7.41 -9.03 14.55
N SER A 69 -6.98 -9.93 13.66
CA SER A 69 -7.66 -10.16 12.38
C SER A 69 -9.09 -10.68 12.57
N LEU A 70 -9.32 -11.61 13.49
CA LEU A 70 -10.65 -12.11 13.82
C LEU A 70 -11.55 -11.01 14.39
N THR A 71 -11.02 -10.15 15.26
CA THR A 71 -11.75 -8.99 15.81
C THR A 71 -12.22 -8.04 14.70
N TYR A 72 -11.43 -7.85 13.65
CA TYR A 72 -11.87 -7.07 12.48
C TYR A 72 -12.98 -7.80 11.71
N LEU A 73 -12.79 -9.08 11.38
CA LEU A 73 -13.74 -9.86 10.58
C LEU A 73 -15.12 -10.01 11.25
N GLN A 74 -15.15 -10.13 12.58
CA GLN A 74 -16.38 -10.20 13.38
C GLN A 74 -17.26 -8.95 13.31
N ARG A 75 -16.72 -7.81 12.89
CA ARG A 75 -17.48 -6.55 12.69
C ARG A 75 -18.14 -6.48 11.32
N LEU A 76 -17.90 -7.45 10.44
CA LEU A 76 -18.35 -7.45 9.06
C LEU A 76 -19.47 -8.49 8.85
N PRO A 77 -20.38 -8.24 7.90
CA PRO A 77 -21.28 -9.28 7.41
C PRO A 77 -20.48 -10.46 6.85
N PRO A 78 -20.82 -11.72 7.17
CA PRO A 78 -20.08 -12.92 6.71
C PRO A 78 -19.94 -13.01 5.20
N GLU A 79 -20.95 -12.55 4.46
CA GLU A 79 -21.02 -12.52 2.99
C GLU A 79 -20.24 -11.36 2.36
N ARG A 80 -19.65 -10.47 3.15
CA ARG A 80 -18.83 -9.38 2.63
C ARG A 80 -17.70 -9.92 1.79
N THR A 81 -17.64 -9.55 0.51
CA THR A 81 -16.62 -9.99 -0.44
C THR A 81 -15.42 -9.05 -0.46
N PHE A 82 -14.24 -9.64 -0.67
CA PHE A 82 -12.97 -8.95 -0.86
C PHE A 82 -12.32 -9.40 -2.17
N PRO A 83 -11.55 -8.53 -2.84
CA PRO A 83 -10.74 -8.91 -4.00
C PRO A 83 -9.72 -9.98 -3.62
N PHE A 84 -9.52 -10.95 -4.51
CA PHE A 84 -8.49 -11.97 -4.41
C PHE A 84 -7.91 -12.26 -5.80
N GLY A 85 -7.03 -11.38 -6.25
CA GLY A 85 -6.56 -11.40 -7.63
C GLY A 85 -7.68 -11.12 -8.62
N ALA A 86 -7.99 -12.09 -9.49
CA ALA A 86 -9.12 -12.03 -10.41
C ALA A 86 -10.44 -12.52 -9.79
N ASP A 87 -10.37 -13.16 -8.61
CA ASP A 87 -11.51 -13.75 -7.89
C ASP A 87 -11.91 -12.90 -6.68
N THR A 88 -12.81 -13.45 -5.87
CA THR A 88 -13.22 -12.88 -4.60
C THR A 88 -13.24 -13.94 -3.51
N VAL A 89 -13.03 -13.52 -2.26
CA VAL A 89 -13.24 -14.34 -1.06
C VAL A 89 -14.18 -13.61 -0.11
N THR A 90 -14.94 -14.35 0.69
CA THR A 90 -15.84 -13.74 1.69
C THR A 90 -15.14 -13.55 3.04
N ALA A 91 -15.68 -12.67 3.88
CA ALA A 91 -15.21 -12.48 5.26
C ALA A 91 -15.28 -13.78 6.05
N ASP A 92 -16.35 -14.58 5.85
CA ASP A 92 -16.53 -15.88 6.46
C ASP A 92 -15.42 -16.87 6.06
N MET A 93 -15.08 -16.95 4.77
CA MET A 93 -13.99 -17.81 4.30
C MET A 93 -12.65 -17.46 4.97
N VAL A 94 -12.32 -16.15 5.06
CA VAL A 94 -11.10 -15.70 5.72
C VAL A 94 -11.15 -15.99 7.21
N MET A 95 -12.29 -15.77 7.87
CA MET A 95 -12.47 -16.03 9.31
C MET A 95 -12.30 -17.52 9.63
N ARG A 96 -12.96 -18.42 8.89
CA ARG A 96 -12.83 -19.88 9.08
C ARG A 96 -11.40 -20.37 8.85
N ALA A 97 -10.70 -19.83 7.86
CA ALA A 97 -9.29 -20.13 7.62
C ALA A 97 -8.43 -19.79 8.84
N LEU A 98 -8.64 -18.61 9.44
CA LEU A 98 -7.90 -18.16 10.63
C LEU A 98 -8.27 -18.99 11.88
N MET A 99 -9.54 -19.29 12.09
CA MET A 99 -9.99 -20.10 13.24
C MET A 99 -9.40 -21.50 13.21
N LEU A 100 -9.43 -22.17 12.05
CA LEU A 100 -8.85 -23.50 11.89
C LEU A 100 -7.33 -23.47 12.13
N PHE A 101 -6.63 -22.47 11.58
CA PHE A 101 -5.19 -22.33 11.79
C PHE A 101 -4.85 -22.05 13.27
N SER A 102 -5.61 -21.17 13.92
CA SER A 102 -5.43 -20.84 15.35
C SER A 102 -5.63 -22.06 16.24
N SER A 103 -6.68 -22.85 15.99
CA SER A 103 -6.94 -24.08 16.75
C SER A 103 -5.82 -25.11 16.59
N PHE A 104 -5.28 -25.23 15.37
CA PHE A 104 -4.15 -26.13 15.12
C PHE A 104 -2.88 -25.67 15.84
N LEU A 105 -2.58 -24.37 15.89
CA LEU A 105 -1.42 -23.87 16.62
C LEU A 105 -1.45 -24.17 18.12
N GLN A 106 -2.65 -24.29 18.73
CA GLN A 106 -2.80 -24.65 20.14
C GLN A 106 -2.33 -26.07 20.44
N THR A 107 -2.20 -26.94 19.43
CA THR A 107 -1.66 -28.31 19.60
C THR A 107 -0.13 -28.34 19.71
N ALA A 108 0.55 -27.18 19.65
CA ALA A 108 2.00 -27.05 19.63
C ALA A 108 2.66 -27.94 18.56
N PRO A 109 2.30 -27.77 17.27
CA PRO A 109 2.69 -28.70 16.21
C PRO A 109 4.19 -28.67 15.95
N THR A 110 4.75 -29.82 15.57
CA THR A 110 6.08 -29.93 15.00
C THR A 110 6.10 -29.31 13.57
N PRO A 111 7.28 -28.95 13.04
CA PRO A 111 7.39 -28.43 11.65
C PRO A 111 6.82 -29.38 10.60
N ALA A 112 6.96 -30.69 10.78
CA ALA A 112 6.40 -31.67 9.85
C ALA A 112 4.86 -31.70 9.89
N GLN A 113 4.28 -31.66 11.10
CA GLN A 113 2.83 -31.58 11.28
C GLN A 113 2.25 -30.28 10.70
N LEU A 114 2.96 -29.16 10.84
CA LEU A 114 2.57 -27.90 10.25
C LEU A 114 2.55 -27.94 8.72
N ASP A 115 3.60 -28.48 8.11
CA ASP A 115 3.69 -28.60 6.65
C ASP A 115 2.56 -29.51 6.11
N GLU A 116 2.31 -30.66 6.74
CA GLU A 116 1.22 -31.55 6.39
C GLU A 116 -0.17 -30.90 6.57
N PHE A 117 -0.36 -30.18 7.68
CA PHE A 117 -1.61 -29.47 7.97
C PHE A 117 -1.92 -28.42 6.92
N VAL A 118 -0.94 -27.59 6.55
CA VAL A 118 -1.13 -26.58 5.50
C VAL A 118 -1.44 -27.22 4.15
N ARG A 119 -0.69 -28.25 3.75
CA ARG A 119 -0.90 -28.96 2.49
C ARG A 119 -2.28 -29.61 2.39
N THR A 120 -2.77 -30.14 3.51
CA THR A 120 -4.06 -30.83 3.59
C THR A 120 -5.24 -29.87 3.59
N ASN A 121 -5.15 -28.76 4.32
CA ASN A 121 -6.32 -27.91 4.60
C ASN A 121 -6.38 -26.65 3.75
N TYR A 122 -5.26 -26.23 3.12
CA TYR A 122 -5.22 -24.96 2.39
C TYR A 122 -4.87 -25.14 0.91
N ARG A 123 -5.47 -24.30 0.08
CA ARG A 123 -4.93 -23.94 -1.24
C ARG A 123 -3.95 -22.80 -1.02
N VAL A 124 -2.77 -22.91 -1.62
CA VAL A 124 -1.71 -21.92 -1.47
C VAL A 124 -1.53 -21.18 -2.78
N TYR A 125 -1.65 -19.88 -2.73
CA TYR A 125 -1.45 -19.01 -3.88
C TYR A 125 -0.18 -18.17 -3.68
N ARG A 126 0.65 -18.06 -4.70
CA ARG A 126 1.81 -17.17 -4.72
C ARG A 126 1.44 -15.87 -5.39
N ALA A 127 1.76 -14.73 -4.77
CA ALA A 127 1.62 -13.42 -5.42
C ALA A 127 2.60 -13.31 -6.59
N ALA A 128 2.11 -12.78 -7.70
CA ALA A 128 2.95 -12.46 -8.85
C ALA A 128 3.76 -11.21 -8.52
N GLY A 129 5.07 -11.28 -8.72
CA GLY A 129 5.95 -10.13 -8.65
C GLY A 129 5.85 -9.23 -9.88
N ALA A 130 6.79 -8.29 -10.01
CA ALA A 130 6.96 -7.55 -11.25
C ALA A 130 7.34 -8.50 -12.40
N PRO A 131 6.88 -8.25 -13.65
CA PRO A 131 7.07 -9.18 -14.78
C PRO A 131 8.52 -9.59 -15.07
N ALA A 132 9.51 -8.82 -14.57
CA ALA A 132 10.92 -9.08 -14.83
C ALA A 132 11.57 -10.05 -13.84
N ASP A 133 11.07 -10.18 -12.59
CA ASP A 133 11.81 -10.85 -11.52
C ASP A 133 11.02 -11.96 -10.80
N ASP A 134 9.75 -12.17 -11.12
CA ASP A 134 8.82 -13.13 -10.46
C ASP A 134 8.83 -13.03 -8.90
N GLY A 135 9.46 -11.99 -8.36
CA GLY A 135 9.62 -11.71 -6.94
C GLY A 135 8.79 -10.52 -6.47
N VAL A 136 8.35 -10.58 -5.21
CA VAL A 136 7.69 -9.49 -4.52
C VAL A 136 8.74 -8.65 -3.80
N LEU A 137 8.71 -7.33 -3.95
CA LEU A 137 9.61 -6.43 -3.23
C LEU A 137 9.10 -6.22 -1.80
N PHE A 138 9.92 -6.63 -0.84
CA PHE A 138 9.69 -6.40 0.59
C PHE A 138 10.37 -5.12 1.03
N THR A 139 9.62 -4.28 1.71
CA THR A 139 10.10 -3.12 2.47
C THR A 139 9.61 -3.23 3.91
N GLY A 140 10.00 -2.30 4.77
CA GLY A 140 9.61 -2.33 6.17
C GLY A 140 9.10 -0.98 6.63
N TYR A 141 8.20 -1.04 7.61
CA TYR A 141 7.76 0.13 8.35
C TYR A 141 7.78 -0.14 9.86
N TYR A 142 7.76 0.91 10.64
CA TYR A 142 7.88 0.84 12.10
C TYR A 142 7.08 1.96 12.75
N GLU A 143 6.89 1.90 14.05
CA GLU A 143 6.29 2.96 14.83
C GLU A 143 7.41 3.87 15.40
N PRO A 144 7.62 5.08 14.85
CA PRO A 144 8.63 6.00 15.34
C PRO A 144 8.28 6.52 16.74
N VAL A 145 9.32 6.76 17.55
CA VAL A 145 9.23 7.47 18.82
C VAL A 145 10.03 8.76 18.67
N ILE A 146 9.35 9.89 18.66
CA ILE A 146 9.95 11.20 18.42
C ILE A 146 9.69 12.13 19.62
N ALA A 147 10.67 12.98 19.94
CA ALA A 147 10.51 13.97 21.02
C ALA A 147 9.53 15.07 20.61
N GLY A 148 8.66 15.49 21.55
CA GLY A 148 7.71 16.55 21.27
C GLY A 148 7.05 17.15 22.51
N SER A 149 6.05 17.98 22.27
CA SER A 149 5.31 18.72 23.29
C SER A 149 3.82 18.85 22.91
N ARG A 150 2.96 18.98 23.92
CA ARG A 150 1.55 19.36 23.71
C ARG A 150 1.39 20.84 23.38
N VAL A 151 2.37 21.65 23.72
CA VAL A 151 2.33 23.10 23.58
C VAL A 151 3.48 23.57 22.69
N ARG A 152 3.21 24.52 21.83
CA ARG A 152 4.22 25.16 20.98
C ARG A 152 5.28 25.86 21.82
N SER A 153 6.54 25.67 21.45
CA SER A 153 7.68 26.37 22.03
C SER A 153 8.75 26.63 20.96
N THR A 154 9.83 27.32 21.33
CA THR A 154 10.98 27.50 20.43
C THR A 154 11.66 26.18 20.08
N ALA A 155 11.69 25.21 21.00
CA ALA A 155 12.26 23.87 20.81
C ALA A 155 11.32 22.94 20.03
N TYR A 156 10.02 23.15 20.12
CA TYR A 156 8.99 22.33 19.46
C TYR A 156 8.06 23.27 18.69
N SER A 157 8.42 23.58 17.45
CA SER A 157 7.74 24.58 16.63
C SER A 157 6.99 24.00 15.43
N VAL A 158 7.24 22.75 15.09
CA VAL A 158 6.63 22.05 13.93
C VAL A 158 5.34 21.37 14.36
N PRO A 159 4.16 21.75 13.81
CA PRO A 159 2.89 21.21 14.27
C PRO A 159 2.62 19.83 13.68
N VAL A 160 2.22 18.89 14.51
CA VAL A 160 1.56 17.64 14.12
C VAL A 160 0.07 17.95 14.00
N LEU A 161 -0.42 18.10 12.78
CA LEU A 161 -1.77 18.61 12.51
C LEU A 161 -2.83 17.50 12.61
N GLY A 162 -3.95 17.84 13.25
CA GLY A 162 -5.21 17.11 13.19
C GLY A 162 -5.90 17.25 11.84
N ARG A 163 -7.00 16.51 11.64
CA ARG A 163 -7.78 16.61 10.41
C ARG A 163 -8.38 18.01 10.28
N PRO A 164 -8.19 18.69 9.13
CA PRO A 164 -8.78 19.99 8.89
C PRO A 164 -10.30 19.95 8.85
N THR A 165 -10.94 21.03 9.31
CA THR A 165 -12.40 21.12 9.37
C THR A 165 -13.04 21.27 7.99
N ASP A 166 -12.32 21.80 7.01
CA ASP A 166 -12.77 22.01 5.64
C ASP A 166 -12.36 20.86 4.68
N LEU A 167 -11.75 19.78 5.22
CA LEU A 167 -11.40 18.61 4.41
C LEU A 167 -12.64 17.74 4.15
N VAL A 168 -13.01 17.62 2.88
CA VAL A 168 -14.16 16.83 2.41
C VAL A 168 -13.65 15.52 1.81
N THR A 169 -14.28 14.40 2.18
CA THR A 169 -14.08 13.10 1.54
C THR A 169 -15.39 12.70 0.85
N ILE A 170 -15.30 12.40 -0.45
CA ILE A 170 -16.44 11.99 -1.27
C ILE A 170 -16.30 10.50 -1.56
N ASP A 171 -17.27 9.72 -1.13
CA ASP A 171 -17.45 8.32 -1.48
C ASP A 171 -18.12 8.25 -2.86
N LEU A 172 -17.38 7.93 -3.90
CA LEU A 172 -17.85 7.95 -5.27
C LEU A 172 -18.82 6.79 -5.57
N GLU A 173 -18.79 5.71 -4.84
CA GLU A 173 -19.74 4.60 -4.97
C GLU A 173 -21.18 5.07 -4.74
N ARG A 174 -21.40 6.08 -3.88
CA ARG A 174 -22.74 6.68 -3.64
C ARG A 174 -23.30 7.39 -4.86
N PHE A 175 -22.46 7.77 -5.81
CA PHE A 175 -22.88 8.43 -7.05
C PHE A 175 -23.08 7.42 -8.19
N SER A 176 -22.27 6.36 -8.24
CA SER A 176 -22.38 5.30 -9.24
C SER A 176 -21.63 4.06 -8.80
N ALA A 177 -22.25 2.88 -8.95
CA ALA A 177 -21.65 1.58 -8.63
C ALA A 177 -20.34 1.30 -9.42
N ARG A 178 -20.13 1.97 -10.57
CA ARG A 178 -18.87 1.87 -11.35
C ARG A 178 -17.64 2.33 -10.58
N PHE A 179 -17.83 3.19 -9.59
CA PHE A 179 -16.75 3.76 -8.74
C PHE A 179 -16.63 3.03 -7.39
N LYS A 180 -17.04 1.78 -7.33
CA LYS A 180 -17.01 0.99 -6.09
C LYS A 180 -15.62 1.03 -5.44
N GLY A 181 -15.60 1.49 -4.17
CA GLY A 181 -14.38 1.62 -3.38
C GLY A 181 -13.49 2.81 -3.72
N GLU A 182 -13.91 3.69 -4.64
CA GLU A 182 -13.16 4.91 -4.97
C GLU A 182 -13.63 6.09 -4.11
N THR A 183 -12.66 6.90 -3.67
CA THR A 183 -12.91 8.12 -2.89
C THR A 183 -12.12 9.29 -3.46
N LEU A 184 -12.67 10.49 -3.36
CA LEU A 184 -11.95 11.73 -3.60
C LEU A 184 -11.82 12.52 -2.31
N THR A 185 -10.66 13.15 -2.12
CA THR A 185 -10.41 14.08 -1.01
C THR A 185 -10.16 15.47 -1.58
N GLY A 186 -10.84 16.46 -1.03
CA GLY A 186 -10.74 17.83 -1.49
C GLY A 186 -11.30 18.83 -0.47
N ARG A 187 -11.61 20.03 -0.93
CA ARG A 187 -12.29 21.10 -0.19
C ARG A 187 -13.36 21.75 -1.04
N LEU A 188 -14.33 22.35 -0.39
CA LEU A 188 -15.38 23.11 -1.07
C LEU A 188 -14.89 24.54 -1.32
N GLN A 189 -14.98 25.01 -2.56
CA GLN A 189 -14.70 26.37 -2.95
C GLN A 189 -15.68 26.80 -4.03
N ASP A 190 -16.39 27.90 -3.83
CA ASP A 190 -17.38 28.48 -4.76
C ASP A 190 -18.40 27.45 -5.28
N GLY A 191 -18.90 26.60 -4.39
CA GLY A 191 -19.86 25.53 -4.70
C GLY A 191 -19.28 24.33 -5.45
N ARG A 192 -17.96 24.24 -5.61
CA ARG A 192 -17.26 23.15 -6.29
C ARG A 192 -16.31 22.45 -5.34
N VAL A 193 -16.17 21.13 -5.47
CA VAL A 193 -15.13 20.38 -4.80
C VAL A 193 -13.87 20.46 -5.66
N ILE A 194 -12.79 20.96 -5.07
CA ILE A 194 -11.47 21.06 -5.69
C ILE A 194 -10.46 20.26 -4.86
N PRO A 195 -9.28 19.90 -5.43
CA PRO A 195 -8.24 19.21 -4.67
C PRO A 195 -7.89 19.96 -3.39
N TYR A 196 -7.52 19.22 -2.36
CA TYR A 196 -7.05 19.83 -1.11
C TYR A 196 -5.68 20.47 -1.32
N PHE A 197 -5.19 21.21 -0.34
CA PHE A 197 -3.88 21.83 -0.38
C PHE A 197 -2.76 20.79 -0.47
N GLU A 198 -1.70 21.08 -1.25
CA GLU A 198 -0.47 20.29 -1.28
C GLU A 198 0.36 20.51 0.01
N ARG A 199 1.36 19.64 0.25
CA ARG A 199 2.29 19.77 1.38
C ARG A 199 2.85 21.18 1.53
N ARG A 200 3.40 21.76 0.46
CA ARG A 200 4.02 23.11 0.47
C ARG A 200 3.05 24.21 0.91
N GLU A 201 1.76 24.03 0.64
CA GLU A 201 0.72 24.97 1.02
C GLU A 201 0.32 24.75 2.49
N ILE A 202 0.21 23.49 2.93
CA ILE A 202 -0.13 23.13 4.31
C ILE A 202 0.99 23.57 5.28
N THR A 203 2.25 23.42 4.89
CA THR A 203 3.39 23.82 5.71
C THR A 203 3.64 25.33 5.72
N ASN A 204 2.95 26.10 4.87
CA ASN A 204 2.99 27.55 4.86
C ASN A 204 1.84 28.14 5.69
N PRO A 205 2.11 28.68 6.90
CA PRO A 205 1.06 29.20 7.80
C PRO A 205 0.22 30.33 7.19
N THR A 206 0.80 31.13 6.28
CA THR A 206 0.11 32.24 5.62
C THR A 206 -0.96 31.72 4.63
N VAL A 207 -0.68 30.60 3.97
CA VAL A 207 -1.59 29.99 3.00
C VAL A 207 -2.61 29.10 3.69
N PHE A 208 -2.15 28.23 4.60
CA PHE A 208 -2.99 27.22 5.25
C PHE A 208 -3.86 27.82 6.36
N GLY A 209 -3.34 28.81 7.10
CA GLY A 209 -4.06 29.46 8.22
C GLY A 209 -4.41 28.50 9.36
N GLN A 210 -5.59 28.67 9.96
CA GLN A 210 -6.07 27.91 11.12
C GLN A 210 -7.07 26.79 10.75
N ARG A 211 -6.88 26.11 9.60
CA ARG A 211 -7.80 25.06 9.12
C ARG A 211 -7.73 23.77 9.94
N ALA A 212 -6.60 23.54 10.60
CA ALA A 212 -6.38 22.36 11.44
C ALA A 212 -5.73 22.76 12.77
N GLU A 213 -6.14 22.09 13.83
CA GLU A 213 -5.50 22.21 15.14
C GLU A 213 -4.26 21.30 15.21
N ALA A 214 -3.24 21.73 15.92
CA ALA A 214 -2.08 20.90 16.24
C ALA A 214 -2.43 19.97 17.42
N VAL A 215 -2.31 18.66 17.21
CA VAL A 215 -2.48 17.65 18.26
C VAL A 215 -1.22 17.50 19.12
N ALA A 216 -0.07 17.89 18.56
CA ALA A 216 1.23 17.97 19.24
C ALA A 216 2.19 18.85 18.42
N TRP A 217 3.39 19.06 18.95
CA TRP A 217 4.46 19.82 18.34
C TRP A 217 5.77 19.04 18.42
N VAL A 218 6.53 18.98 17.32
CA VAL A 218 7.84 18.33 17.25
C VAL A 218 8.93 19.33 16.88
N ALA A 219 10.20 18.95 17.05
CA ALA A 219 11.34 19.83 16.82
C ALA A 219 11.75 19.89 15.34
N ASP A 220 11.68 18.76 14.64
CA ASP A 220 12.31 18.56 13.33
C ASP A 220 11.24 18.23 12.26
N PRO A 221 11.16 19.00 11.16
CA PRO A 221 10.27 18.68 10.04
C PRO A 221 10.58 17.34 9.37
N LEU A 222 11.82 16.83 9.47
CA LEU A 222 12.16 15.50 8.99
C LEU A 222 11.49 14.40 9.83
N ASP A 223 11.42 14.58 11.14
CA ASP A 223 10.73 13.64 12.03
C ASP A 223 9.24 13.61 11.73
N LEU A 224 8.61 14.78 11.53
CA LEU A 224 7.22 14.85 11.10
C LEU A 224 7.00 14.19 9.74
N PHE A 225 7.88 14.44 8.78
CA PHE A 225 7.77 13.83 7.45
C PHE A 225 7.81 12.31 7.52
N PHE A 226 8.78 11.74 8.24
CA PHE A 226 8.87 10.29 8.39
C PHE A 226 7.73 9.71 9.22
N LEU A 227 7.25 10.41 10.25
CA LEU A 227 6.02 10.05 10.96
C LEU A 227 4.81 9.97 10.00
N GLN A 228 4.68 10.91 9.06
CA GLN A 228 3.63 10.90 8.05
C GLN A 228 3.76 9.74 7.06
N VAL A 229 4.99 9.35 6.70
CA VAL A 229 5.25 8.17 5.85
C VAL A 229 4.87 6.88 6.58
N GLN A 230 5.15 6.78 7.89
CA GLN A 230 4.82 5.60 8.71
C GLN A 230 3.32 5.52 9.05
N GLY A 231 2.61 6.65 9.06
CA GLY A 231 1.17 6.72 9.33
C GLY A 231 0.78 6.67 10.81
N SER A 232 1.64 6.21 11.69
CA SER A 232 1.46 6.21 13.15
C SER A 232 2.79 6.38 13.87
N GLY A 233 2.74 6.80 15.14
CA GLY A 233 3.95 6.95 15.97
C GLY A 233 3.65 7.37 17.39
N GLN A 234 4.69 7.50 18.19
CA GLN A 234 4.63 7.96 19.56
C GLN A 234 5.40 9.27 19.70
N ILE A 235 4.77 10.24 20.34
CA ILE A 235 5.42 11.50 20.70
C ILE A 235 5.80 11.41 22.17
N GLN A 236 7.10 11.34 22.44
CA GLN A 236 7.67 11.33 23.79
C GLN A 236 7.64 12.74 24.35
N LEU A 237 6.82 12.96 25.39
CA LEU A 237 6.70 14.25 26.06
C LEU A 237 7.81 14.46 27.10
N GLN A 238 8.01 15.72 27.50
CA GLN A 238 9.05 16.09 28.45
C GLN A 238 8.84 15.49 29.85
N ASP A 239 7.60 15.21 30.24
CA ASP A 239 7.23 14.56 31.50
C ASP A 239 7.43 13.04 31.51
N GLY A 240 7.96 12.47 30.41
CA GLY A 240 8.16 11.05 30.23
C GLY A 240 6.93 10.29 29.70
N SER A 241 5.77 10.93 29.63
CA SER A 241 4.58 10.31 29.05
C SER A 241 4.67 10.25 27.52
N ARG A 242 3.79 9.45 26.89
CA ARG A 242 3.74 9.31 25.42
C ARG A 242 2.35 9.57 24.90
N LEU A 243 2.28 10.34 23.82
CA LEU A 243 1.09 10.48 23.00
C LEU A 243 1.21 9.54 21.81
N ARG A 244 0.23 8.66 21.63
CA ARG A 244 0.12 7.89 20.39
C ARG A 244 -0.64 8.70 19.37
N VAL A 245 -0.01 8.95 18.22
CA VAL A 245 -0.62 9.60 17.07
C VAL A 245 -0.82 8.58 15.96
N HIS A 246 -1.99 8.64 15.35
CA HIS A 246 -2.40 7.70 14.33
C HIS A 246 -2.99 8.45 13.13
N TYR A 247 -2.83 7.87 11.92
CA TYR A 247 -3.44 8.37 10.70
C TYR A 247 -4.92 8.68 10.89
N HIS A 248 -5.33 9.88 10.56
CA HIS A 248 -6.72 10.31 10.59
C HIS A 248 -7.25 10.53 9.17
N ALA A 249 -6.51 11.27 8.36
CA ALA A 249 -6.83 11.58 6.97
C ALA A 249 -5.56 11.93 6.20
N SER A 250 -5.66 11.91 4.88
CA SER A 250 -4.66 12.52 3.99
C SER A 250 -5.29 13.65 3.18
N ASN A 251 -4.44 14.49 2.61
CA ASN A 251 -4.88 15.56 1.69
C ASN A 251 -5.32 15.07 0.30
N GLY A 252 -5.29 13.75 0.04
CA GLY A 252 -5.74 13.16 -1.23
C GLY A 252 -4.72 13.22 -2.36
N HIS A 253 -3.61 13.91 -2.21
CA HIS A 253 -2.54 13.93 -3.21
C HIS A 253 -1.75 12.63 -3.22
N PRO A 254 -1.30 12.15 -4.41
CA PRO A 254 -0.50 10.94 -4.51
C PRO A 254 0.86 11.11 -3.84
N TYR A 255 1.32 10.06 -3.18
CA TYR A 255 2.66 10.03 -2.61
C TYR A 255 3.73 10.03 -3.71
N ARG A 256 4.75 10.89 -3.56
CA ARG A 256 5.96 10.91 -4.37
C ARG A 256 7.18 10.65 -3.50
N SER A 257 7.95 9.63 -3.85
CA SER A 257 9.11 9.22 -3.06
C SER A 257 10.24 10.25 -3.12
N ILE A 258 10.58 10.82 -1.96
CA ILE A 258 11.75 11.70 -1.84
C ILE A 258 13.07 10.93 -2.01
N GLY A 259 13.10 9.64 -1.62
CA GLY A 259 14.27 8.78 -1.86
C GLY A 259 14.51 8.59 -3.36
N ARG A 260 13.46 8.32 -4.14
CA ARG A 260 13.56 8.25 -5.61
C ARG A 260 14.04 9.58 -6.20
N HIS A 261 13.49 10.70 -5.73
CA HIS A 261 13.89 12.02 -6.17
C HIS A 261 15.39 12.30 -5.92
N LEU A 262 15.90 11.92 -4.74
CA LEU A 262 17.31 12.09 -4.39
C LEU A 262 18.25 11.20 -5.23
N ILE A 263 17.80 9.98 -5.61
CA ILE A 263 18.53 9.12 -6.55
C ILE A 263 18.53 9.75 -7.94
N ASP A 264 17.37 10.10 -8.46
CA ASP A 264 17.21 10.60 -9.84
C ASP A 264 17.92 11.97 -10.04
N SER A 265 18.10 12.75 -8.96
CA SER A 265 18.89 13.99 -8.95
C SER A 265 20.38 13.81 -8.65
N GLY A 266 20.86 12.56 -8.51
CA GLY A 266 22.27 12.24 -8.26
C GLY A 266 22.80 12.64 -6.87
N LYS A 267 21.91 12.91 -5.91
CA LYS A 267 22.27 13.35 -4.55
C LYS A 267 22.67 12.18 -3.65
N ILE A 268 22.04 11.04 -3.81
CA ILE A 268 22.34 9.81 -3.06
C ILE A 268 22.40 8.64 -4.05
N PRO A 269 23.49 7.86 -4.08
CA PRO A 269 23.57 6.64 -4.87
C PRO A 269 22.47 5.65 -4.49
N ARG A 270 21.95 4.90 -5.48
CA ARG A 270 20.85 3.92 -5.27
C ARG A 270 21.21 2.87 -4.22
N GLU A 271 22.44 2.39 -4.23
CA GLU A 271 22.98 1.38 -3.32
C GLU A 271 23.12 1.84 -1.87
N GLU A 272 23.23 3.16 -1.64
CA GLU A 272 23.27 3.76 -0.30
C GLU A 272 21.89 4.19 0.22
N MET A 273 20.84 4.06 -0.63
CA MET A 273 19.52 4.61 -0.30
C MET A 273 18.91 3.89 0.91
N SER A 274 18.70 4.66 1.97
CA SER A 274 17.98 4.27 3.17
C SER A 274 17.36 5.49 3.82
N MET A 275 16.41 5.28 4.75
CA MET A 275 15.81 6.39 5.52
C MET A 275 16.89 7.13 6.32
N GLN A 276 17.84 6.41 6.91
CA GLN A 276 18.95 6.98 7.67
C GLN A 276 19.87 7.82 6.77
N ARG A 277 20.12 7.36 5.55
CA ARG A 277 20.94 8.10 4.58
C ARG A 277 20.26 9.39 4.13
N ILE A 278 18.94 9.36 3.90
CA ILE A 278 18.15 10.56 3.60
C ILE A 278 18.25 11.57 4.76
N ARG A 279 18.06 11.11 6.01
CA ARG A 279 18.17 11.97 7.20
C ARG A 279 19.57 12.61 7.31
N SER A 280 20.63 11.81 7.15
CA SER A 280 22.00 12.30 7.21
C SER A 280 22.29 13.32 6.12
N TYR A 281 21.83 13.07 4.90
CA TYR A 281 22.00 13.98 3.78
C TYR A 281 21.31 15.32 4.05
N LEU A 282 20.02 15.31 4.41
CA LEU A 282 19.26 16.53 4.64
C LEU A 282 19.72 17.32 5.89
N LYS A 283 20.25 16.65 6.91
CA LYS A 283 20.91 17.34 8.05
C LYS A 283 22.20 18.04 7.64
N ALA A 284 22.94 17.52 6.67
CA ALA A 284 24.12 18.16 6.11
C ALA A 284 23.79 19.26 5.08
N HIS A 285 22.57 19.30 4.54
CA HIS A 285 22.09 20.27 3.55
C HIS A 285 20.75 20.87 3.98
N PRO A 286 20.72 21.71 5.03
CA PRO A 286 19.46 22.24 5.58
C PRO A 286 18.63 23.03 4.58
N GLU A 287 19.27 23.70 3.62
CA GLU A 287 18.65 24.48 2.54
C GLU A 287 17.85 23.60 1.57
N GLU A 288 18.13 22.30 1.52
CA GLU A 288 17.42 21.36 0.66
C GLU A 288 16.23 20.68 1.37
N ILE A 289 16.05 20.85 2.67
CA ILE A 289 14.97 20.20 3.43
C ILE A 289 13.61 20.52 2.80
N ASP A 290 13.24 21.78 2.72
CA ASP A 290 11.93 22.20 2.21
C ASP A 290 11.72 21.79 0.74
N PRO A 291 12.65 22.02 -0.19
CA PRO A 291 12.51 21.56 -1.58
C PRO A 291 12.30 20.06 -1.71
N VAL A 292 13.10 19.26 -0.96
CA VAL A 292 13.03 17.80 -1.02
C VAL A 292 11.74 17.28 -0.40
N LEU A 293 11.34 17.77 0.79
CA LEU A 293 10.10 17.33 1.43
C LEU A 293 8.87 17.72 0.60
N ASN A 294 8.86 18.90 0.00
CA ASN A 294 7.77 19.41 -0.84
C ASN A 294 7.69 18.74 -2.23
N HIS A 295 8.71 17.96 -2.64
CA HIS A 295 8.59 17.07 -3.79
C HIS A 295 7.44 16.07 -3.61
N ASN A 296 7.16 15.66 -2.38
CA ASN A 296 6.00 14.85 -2.03
C ASN A 296 4.80 15.77 -1.71
N PRO A 297 3.80 15.89 -2.58
CA PRO A 297 2.62 16.73 -2.32
C PRO A 297 1.68 16.13 -1.27
N SER A 298 1.80 14.83 -0.99
CA SER A 298 0.97 14.13 -0.01
C SER A 298 1.26 14.60 1.41
N PHE A 299 0.20 14.79 2.20
CA PHE A 299 0.29 15.18 3.61
C PHE A 299 -0.69 14.35 4.44
N VAL A 300 -0.25 13.88 5.61
CA VAL A 300 -1.06 13.08 6.55
C VAL A 300 -1.40 13.91 7.76
N PHE A 301 -2.66 13.84 8.17
CA PHE A 301 -3.23 14.43 9.37
C PHE A 301 -3.45 13.34 10.42
N PHE A 302 -3.26 13.68 11.69
CA PHE A 302 -3.25 12.71 12.78
C PHE A 302 -4.40 12.90 13.76
N LYS A 303 -4.70 11.86 14.53
CA LYS A 303 -5.52 11.87 15.73
C LYS A 303 -4.74 11.23 16.89
N ILE A 304 -5.13 11.51 18.10
CA ILE A 304 -4.59 10.85 19.29
C ILE A 304 -5.41 9.57 19.52
N GLU A 305 -4.71 8.46 19.82
CA GLU A 305 -5.30 7.18 20.16
C GLU A 305 -4.69 6.63 21.45
N GLU A 306 -5.49 5.94 22.26
CA GLU A 306 -5.02 5.33 23.51
C GLU A 306 -4.30 4.01 23.27
N ILE A 307 -4.69 3.28 22.23
CA ILE A 307 -4.14 1.97 21.84
C ILE A 307 -3.43 2.08 20.49
N GLY A 308 -2.53 1.16 20.21
CA GLY A 308 -1.88 1.09 18.90
C GLY A 308 -0.43 0.62 18.96
N PRO A 309 0.27 0.66 17.83
CA PRO A 309 -0.16 1.26 16.56
C PRO A 309 -1.32 0.48 15.91
N LEU A 310 -2.26 1.21 15.31
CA LEU A 310 -3.40 0.62 14.60
C LEU A 310 -3.10 0.54 13.10
N GLY A 311 -3.40 -0.60 12.48
CA GLY A 311 -3.39 -0.75 11.03
C GLY A 311 -4.68 -0.25 10.36
N ALA A 312 -4.74 -0.35 9.05
CA ALA A 312 -5.91 0.05 8.25
C ALA A 312 -7.21 -0.69 8.62
N LEU A 313 -7.11 -1.83 9.30
CA LEU A 313 -8.25 -2.58 9.82
C LEU A 313 -8.78 -2.03 11.16
N ASN A 314 -8.17 -0.97 11.66
CA ASN A 314 -8.45 -0.41 12.99
C ASN A 314 -8.32 -1.46 14.11
N VAL A 315 -7.24 -2.25 14.04
CA VAL A 315 -6.80 -3.21 15.05
C VAL A 315 -5.31 -3.01 15.31
N PRO A 316 -4.82 -3.32 16.53
CA PRO A 316 -3.39 -3.26 16.83
C PRO A 316 -2.54 -4.11 15.89
N LEU A 317 -1.41 -3.55 15.46
CA LEU A 317 -0.41 -4.24 14.67
C LEU A 317 0.54 -5.02 15.57
N THR A 318 0.94 -6.21 15.13
CA THR A 318 1.89 -7.09 15.83
C THR A 318 3.24 -7.08 15.11
N ALA A 319 4.30 -6.73 15.82
CA ALA A 319 5.65 -6.63 15.27
C ALA A 319 6.13 -7.94 14.63
N GLY A 320 6.52 -7.87 13.36
CA GLY A 320 6.95 -9.02 12.57
C GLY A 320 5.82 -9.96 12.14
N ARG A 321 4.55 -9.63 12.43
CA ARG A 321 3.37 -10.43 12.07
C ARG A 321 2.37 -9.69 11.19
N SER A 322 2.35 -8.36 11.25
CA SER A 322 1.47 -7.54 10.42
C SER A 322 2.19 -7.10 9.15
N ILE A 323 1.50 -7.19 8.02
CA ILE A 323 1.98 -6.68 6.74
C ILE A 323 0.96 -5.72 6.13
N ALA A 324 1.46 -4.78 5.32
CA ALA A 324 0.65 -3.91 4.48
C ALA A 324 0.70 -4.38 3.03
N LEU A 325 -0.48 -4.50 2.41
CA LEU A 325 -0.68 -4.91 1.02
C LEU A 325 -1.65 -3.98 0.29
N ASP A 326 -1.72 -4.11 -1.03
CA ASP A 326 -2.73 -3.42 -1.84
C ASP A 326 -4.12 -4.04 -1.64
N ARG A 327 -4.97 -3.36 -0.88
CA ARG A 327 -6.34 -3.81 -0.57
C ARG A 327 -7.28 -3.89 -1.78
N ARG A 328 -6.87 -3.34 -2.94
CA ARG A 328 -7.63 -3.44 -4.19
C ARG A 328 -7.46 -4.81 -4.85
N ILE A 329 -6.45 -5.57 -4.44
CA ILE A 329 -6.06 -6.86 -5.03
C ILE A 329 -6.16 -7.97 -4.00
N PHE A 330 -5.85 -7.70 -2.73
CA PHE A 330 -5.70 -8.70 -1.69
C PHE A 330 -6.68 -8.50 -0.54
N PRO A 331 -7.24 -9.58 0.01
CA PRO A 331 -8.23 -9.50 1.07
C PRO A 331 -7.58 -9.03 2.38
N PRO A 332 -8.25 -8.14 3.13
CA PRO A 332 -7.83 -7.78 4.47
C PRO A 332 -7.91 -9.00 5.41
N ALA A 333 -7.11 -8.97 6.47
CA ALA A 333 -7.04 -10.02 7.50
C ALA A 333 -6.57 -11.40 7.01
N ALA A 334 -6.16 -11.54 5.75
CA ALA A 334 -5.76 -12.83 5.18
C ALA A 334 -4.54 -13.42 5.89
N LEU A 335 -4.56 -14.75 6.07
CA LEU A 335 -3.40 -15.52 6.47
C LEU A 335 -2.42 -15.64 5.31
N CYS A 336 -1.21 -15.17 5.55
CA CYS A 336 -0.13 -15.19 4.57
C CYS A 336 1.10 -15.90 5.13
N PHE A 337 1.96 -16.35 4.23
CA PHE A 337 3.30 -16.84 4.54
C PHE A 337 4.31 -16.08 3.70
N ILE A 338 5.42 -15.67 4.30
CA ILE A 338 6.46 -14.89 3.61
C ILE A 338 7.80 -15.59 3.70
N GLN A 339 8.61 -15.40 2.65
CA GLN A 339 10.03 -15.73 2.60
C GLN A 339 10.79 -14.51 2.12
N CYS A 340 11.74 -14.01 2.93
CA CYS A 340 12.49 -12.80 2.64
C CYS A 340 13.84 -12.80 3.39
N GLN A 341 14.56 -11.68 3.31
CA GLN A 341 15.78 -11.42 4.10
C GLN A 341 15.45 -10.54 5.31
N LYS A 342 16.13 -10.77 6.44
CA LYS A 342 16.10 -9.91 7.62
C LYS A 342 17.48 -9.47 8.03
N PRO A 343 17.67 -8.22 8.52
CA PRO A 343 18.97 -7.77 9.01
C PRO A 343 19.27 -8.38 10.40
N LEU A 344 20.54 -8.65 10.65
CA LEU A 344 21.08 -8.82 11.98
C LEU A 344 21.74 -7.49 12.38
N VAL A 345 21.20 -6.90 13.44
CA VAL A 345 21.66 -5.60 13.94
C VAL A 345 22.48 -5.83 15.22
N ASP A 346 23.68 -5.29 15.27
CA ASP A 346 24.54 -5.34 16.46
C ASP A 346 24.10 -4.31 17.53
N THR A 347 24.76 -4.33 18.68
CA THR A 347 24.48 -3.41 19.81
C THR A 347 24.82 -1.95 19.48
N ALA A 348 25.62 -1.70 18.44
CA ALA A 348 25.93 -0.35 17.95
C ALA A 348 24.96 0.13 16.87
N GLY A 349 23.91 -0.65 16.57
CA GLY A 349 22.92 -0.28 15.56
C GLY A 349 23.39 -0.51 14.11
N ARG A 350 24.40 -1.33 13.86
CA ARG A 350 24.91 -1.60 12.53
C ARG A 350 24.36 -2.93 12.01
N ILE A 351 23.96 -2.97 10.75
CA ILE A 351 23.60 -4.23 10.09
C ILE A 351 24.89 -5.00 9.79
N THR A 352 25.06 -6.15 10.41
CA THR A 352 26.22 -7.01 10.25
C THR A 352 26.04 -8.07 9.16
N GLN A 353 24.79 -8.51 8.95
CA GLN A 353 24.46 -9.56 7.98
C GLN A 353 22.99 -9.51 7.61
N TRP A 354 22.65 -9.96 6.41
CA TRP A 354 21.29 -10.31 5.99
C TRP A 354 21.11 -11.81 6.03
N ARG A 355 20.00 -12.29 6.64
CA ARG A 355 19.69 -13.72 6.73
C ARG A 355 18.33 -14.02 6.14
N PRO A 356 18.20 -15.13 5.38
CA PRO A 356 16.88 -15.59 4.94
C PRO A 356 16.03 -15.95 6.15
N PHE A 357 14.73 -15.63 6.07
CA PHE A 357 13.73 -16.02 7.04
C PHE A 357 12.41 -16.32 6.37
N SER A 358 11.58 -17.10 7.07
CA SER A 358 10.20 -17.34 6.68
C SER A 358 9.27 -17.33 7.89
N ARG A 359 8.04 -16.86 7.72
CA ARG A 359 7.05 -16.79 8.79
C ARG A 359 5.63 -16.60 8.29
N PHE A 360 4.67 -16.94 9.16
CA PHE A 360 3.27 -16.59 8.96
C PHE A 360 3.01 -15.14 9.39
N VAL A 361 2.23 -14.44 8.59
CA VAL A 361 1.88 -13.02 8.79
C VAL A 361 0.44 -12.77 8.38
N LEU A 362 -0.13 -11.65 8.82
CA LEU A 362 -1.51 -11.23 8.55
C LEU A 362 -1.55 -9.93 7.76
N ASN A 363 -2.41 -9.86 6.73
CA ASN A 363 -2.66 -8.65 5.97
C ASN A 363 -3.54 -7.68 6.78
N GLN A 364 -2.93 -6.87 7.66
CA GLN A 364 -3.64 -6.01 8.61
C GLN A 364 -3.53 -4.53 8.29
N ASP A 365 -2.75 -4.18 7.27
CA ASP A 365 -2.49 -2.78 6.94
C ASP A 365 -2.46 -2.52 5.44
N THR A 366 -2.36 -1.25 5.07
CA THR A 366 -2.16 -0.78 3.69
C THR A 366 -1.38 0.54 3.71
N GLY A 367 -0.76 0.88 2.61
CA GLY A 367 0.00 2.13 2.48
C GLY A 367 -0.15 2.76 1.11
N GLY A 368 -0.11 4.09 1.04
CA GLY A 368 -0.22 4.82 -0.22
C GLY A 368 0.87 4.48 -1.26
N ALA A 369 2.03 4.01 -0.79
CA ALA A 369 3.13 3.55 -1.62
C ALA A 369 3.08 2.03 -1.92
N ILE A 370 2.20 1.27 -1.25
CA ILE A 370 2.07 -0.18 -1.39
C ILE A 370 0.99 -0.48 -2.42
N GLN A 371 1.39 -0.45 -3.68
CA GLN A 371 0.48 -0.61 -4.81
C GLN A 371 0.91 -1.76 -5.72
N GLY A 372 -0.08 -2.50 -6.22
CA GLY A 372 0.12 -3.65 -7.09
C GLY A 372 0.45 -4.94 -6.33
N PRO A 373 0.54 -6.08 -7.06
CA PRO A 373 0.75 -7.39 -6.46
C PRO A 373 2.19 -7.65 -6.00
N GLY A 374 3.16 -6.85 -6.48
CA GLY A 374 4.58 -7.04 -6.24
C GLY A 374 5.14 -6.25 -5.05
N ARG A 375 4.32 -5.82 -4.09
CA ARG A 375 4.75 -5.01 -2.95
C ARG A 375 4.23 -5.56 -1.62
N VAL A 376 5.14 -5.69 -0.65
CA VAL A 376 4.84 -6.02 0.75
C VAL A 376 5.59 -5.05 1.65
N ASP A 377 4.93 -4.53 2.67
CA ASP A 377 5.57 -3.75 3.71
C ASP A 377 5.40 -4.46 5.06
N LEU A 378 6.51 -4.85 5.72
CA LEU A 378 6.50 -5.61 6.97
C LEU A 378 6.61 -4.67 8.16
N PHE A 379 5.70 -4.81 9.13
CA PHE A 379 5.75 -4.07 10.39
C PHE A 379 6.82 -4.63 11.34
N TRP A 380 7.79 -3.80 11.70
CA TRP A 380 8.91 -4.18 12.57
C TRP A 380 8.71 -3.86 14.05
N GLY A 381 7.60 -3.19 14.42
CA GLY A 381 7.37 -2.71 15.78
C GLY A 381 7.92 -1.31 16.01
N SER A 382 8.42 -1.03 17.22
CA SER A 382 8.96 0.28 17.61
C SER A 382 10.38 0.16 18.18
N GLY A 383 11.08 1.30 18.27
CA GLY A 383 12.44 1.38 18.81
C GLY A 383 13.56 1.28 17.77
N ALA A 384 14.81 1.44 18.22
CA ALA A 384 15.95 1.64 17.34
C ALA A 384 16.22 0.47 16.36
N THR A 385 16.09 -0.78 16.83
CA THR A 385 16.29 -1.96 15.97
C THR A 385 15.18 -2.06 14.91
N ALA A 386 13.94 -1.71 15.27
CA ALA A 386 12.83 -1.68 14.32
C ALA A 386 13.03 -0.60 13.24
N GLU A 387 13.46 0.58 13.65
CA GLU A 387 13.79 1.69 12.74
C GLU A 387 14.89 1.31 11.74
N ILE A 388 15.98 0.70 12.23
CA ILE A 388 17.10 0.25 11.38
C ILE A 388 16.62 -0.83 10.42
N SER A 389 15.90 -1.83 10.93
CA SER A 389 15.42 -2.96 10.12
C SER A 389 14.44 -2.49 9.04
N ALA A 390 13.47 -1.65 9.41
CA ALA A 390 12.50 -1.09 8.49
C ALA A 390 13.14 -0.16 7.46
N GLY A 391 14.04 0.71 7.91
CA GLY A 391 14.67 1.73 7.06
C GLY A 391 15.63 1.19 6.01
N HIS A 392 16.10 -0.06 6.15
CA HIS A 392 17.02 -0.71 5.22
C HIS A 392 16.43 -1.91 4.49
N LEU A 393 15.24 -2.41 4.89
CA LEU A 393 14.63 -3.54 4.20
C LEU A 393 14.19 -3.13 2.79
N GLN A 394 14.88 -3.67 1.79
CA GLN A 394 14.55 -3.53 0.38
C GLN A 394 15.06 -4.77 -0.37
N HIS A 395 14.35 -5.90 -0.18
CA HIS A 395 14.78 -7.19 -0.72
C HIS A 395 13.65 -7.88 -1.49
N PRO A 396 13.97 -8.61 -2.58
CA PRO A 396 13.02 -9.51 -3.20
C PRO A 396 12.69 -10.66 -2.26
N GLY A 397 11.48 -11.20 -2.40
CA GLY A 397 11.02 -12.33 -1.61
C GLY A 397 9.78 -12.97 -2.22
N SER A 398 9.14 -13.84 -1.46
CA SER A 398 7.91 -14.52 -1.86
C SER A 398 6.79 -14.26 -0.86
N LEU A 399 5.60 -13.97 -1.37
CA LEU A 399 4.37 -13.83 -0.60
C LEU A 399 3.40 -14.93 -1.02
N PHE A 400 2.88 -15.67 -0.05
CA PHE A 400 1.91 -16.72 -0.25
C PHE A 400 0.64 -16.43 0.57
N PHE A 401 -0.53 -16.74 -0.01
CA PHE A 401 -1.83 -16.67 0.65
C PHE A 401 -2.33 -18.08 0.91
N LEU A 402 -2.84 -18.31 2.11
CA LEU A 402 -3.44 -19.57 2.51
C LEU A 402 -4.96 -19.43 2.53
N VAL A 403 -5.64 -20.08 1.58
CA VAL A 403 -7.10 -20.08 1.46
C VAL A 403 -7.63 -21.45 1.83
N LEU A 404 -8.57 -21.51 2.77
CA LEU A 404 -9.16 -22.78 3.21
C LEU A 404 -9.78 -23.54 2.03
N ARG A 405 -9.57 -24.85 1.96
CA ARG A 405 -10.26 -25.71 1.01
C ARG A 405 -11.72 -25.83 1.40
N GLU A 406 -12.65 -25.66 0.47
CA GLU A 406 -14.10 -25.70 0.73
C GLU A 406 -14.58 -27.03 1.30
N ASP A 407 -13.97 -28.15 0.86
CA ASP A 407 -14.25 -29.50 1.34
C ASP A 407 -13.76 -29.76 2.78
N ARG A 408 -13.04 -28.83 3.38
CA ARG A 408 -12.49 -28.89 4.74
C ARG A 408 -13.01 -27.79 5.65
N ALA A 409 -13.96 -26.98 5.19
CA ALA A 409 -14.56 -25.96 6.03
C ALA A 409 -15.34 -26.63 7.17
N PRO A 410 -15.09 -26.32 8.46
CA PRO A 410 -15.95 -26.76 9.54
C PRO A 410 -17.37 -26.24 9.30
N SER A 411 -18.36 -27.14 9.50
CA SER A 411 -19.79 -26.83 9.40
C SER A 411 -20.25 -25.84 10.46
#